data_f5b84142ed43fec7f345f2a42b904eaa
#
_entry.id   f5b84142ed43fec7f345f2a42b904eaa
#
_cell.length_a   1.000
_cell.length_b   1.000
_cell.length_c   1.000
_cell.angle_alpha   90.00
_cell.angle_beta   90.00
_cell.angle_gamma   90.00
#
_symmetry.space_group_name_H-M   'P 1'
#
loop_
_entity.id
_entity.type
_entity.pdbx_description
1 polymer ?
#
loop_
_entity_poly.entity_id
_entity_poly.type
_entity_poly.pdbx_seq_one_letter_code
_entity_poly.pdbx_strand_id
1 'polypeptide(L)'
;MSQIKNPFSEILSAYSAAIFEKDVDRYLSLYSDDILIFDMWNDWYLQGLQPWREMAENWFASLNSEKVVVTASEIQSHQFEDFVVGYAILRFAAIDAEGHELRYLNNRVSINMRQADGNWKIFHQHSSAPIDGKSIQVMFHMDDV
;
A
#
# COMPACT_ATOMS: atom_id res chain seq x y z
N MET A 1 18.02 17.37 18.65
CA MET A 1 18.51 16.19 17.95
C MET A 1 17.65 15.93 16.73
N SER A 2 18.26 15.98 15.57
CA SER A 2 17.52 15.78 14.33
C SER A 2 17.21 14.30 14.18
N GLN A 3 15.94 13.98 13.98
CA GLN A 3 15.57 12.64 13.59
C GLN A 3 15.86 12.47 12.10
N ILE A 4 16.60 11.42 11.77
CA ILE A 4 16.79 11.07 10.38
C ILE A 4 15.47 10.50 9.88
N LYS A 5 14.84 11.22 8.97
CA LYS A 5 13.58 10.78 8.39
C LYS A 5 13.85 9.61 7.45
N ASN A 6 13.14 8.52 7.66
CA ASN A 6 13.22 7.35 6.81
C ASN A 6 12.19 7.50 5.68
N PRO A 7 12.65 7.60 4.41
CA PRO A 7 11.71 7.80 3.30
C PRO A 7 10.64 6.72 3.20
N PHE A 8 10.97 5.47 3.52
CA PHE A 8 9.99 4.38 3.47
C PHE A 8 8.91 4.55 4.54
N SER A 9 9.30 4.89 5.77
CA SER A 9 8.32 5.14 6.83
C SER A 9 7.42 6.33 6.51
N GLU A 10 7.97 7.37 5.91
CA GLU A 10 7.19 8.53 5.50
C GLU A 10 6.18 8.17 4.41
N ILE A 11 6.59 7.37 3.42
CA ILE A 11 5.67 6.98 2.34
C ILE A 11 4.56 6.07 2.88
N LEU A 12 4.86 5.19 3.83
CA LEU A 12 3.84 4.35 4.46
C LEU A 12 2.82 5.18 5.23
N SER A 13 3.28 6.21 5.96
CA SER A 13 2.38 7.12 6.66
C SER A 13 1.48 7.89 5.71
N ALA A 14 2.05 8.40 4.62
CA ALA A 14 1.30 9.12 3.60
C ALA A 14 0.30 8.20 2.88
N TYR A 15 0.69 6.98 2.62
CA TYR A 15 -0.13 5.93 2.03
C TYR A 15 -1.36 5.66 2.92
N SER A 16 -1.13 5.42 4.21
CA SER A 16 -2.20 5.18 5.18
C SER A 16 -3.17 6.36 5.26
N ALA A 17 -2.64 7.59 5.30
CA ALA A 17 -3.47 8.78 5.40
C ALA A 17 -4.31 9.00 4.16
N ALA A 18 -3.74 8.80 2.97
CA ALA A 18 -4.46 8.98 1.71
C ALA A 18 -5.61 7.96 1.58
N ILE A 19 -5.38 6.72 1.98
CA ILE A 19 -6.41 5.68 1.96
C ILE A 19 -7.51 6.01 2.98
N PHE A 20 -7.15 6.39 4.20
CA PHE A 20 -8.13 6.73 5.23
C PHE A 20 -9.05 7.86 4.77
N GLU A 21 -8.48 8.88 4.13
CA GLU A 21 -9.22 10.03 3.64
C GLU A 21 -9.90 9.76 2.29
N LYS A 22 -9.61 8.64 1.65
CA LYS A 22 -10.10 8.28 0.31
C LYS A 22 -9.76 9.37 -0.71
N ASP A 23 -8.56 9.91 -0.60
CA ASP A 23 -8.06 11.00 -1.44
C ASP A 23 -7.23 10.42 -2.58
N VAL A 24 -7.85 10.27 -3.76
CA VAL A 24 -7.22 9.67 -4.93
C VAL A 24 -5.99 10.45 -5.37
N ASP A 25 -6.09 11.78 -5.47
CA ASP A 25 -4.98 12.60 -5.94
C ASP A 25 -3.77 12.49 -5.01
N ARG A 26 -4.00 12.53 -3.70
CA ARG A 26 -2.94 12.37 -2.72
C ARG A 26 -2.32 10.98 -2.80
N TYR A 27 -3.14 9.96 -2.96
CA TYR A 27 -2.68 8.58 -3.11
C TYR A 27 -1.78 8.45 -4.34
N LEU A 28 -2.24 8.93 -5.49
CA LEU A 28 -1.49 8.86 -6.74
C LEU A 28 -0.22 9.71 -6.72
N SER A 29 -0.19 10.77 -5.90
CA SER A 29 1.01 11.63 -5.79
C SER A 29 2.21 10.90 -5.20
N LEU A 30 2.02 9.74 -4.56
CA LEU A 30 3.10 8.94 -4.00
C LEU A 30 3.85 8.14 -5.07
N TYR A 31 3.30 8.05 -6.27
CA TYR A 31 3.78 7.16 -7.33
C TYR A 31 4.37 7.96 -8.48
N SER A 32 5.37 7.38 -9.14
CA SER A 32 5.94 7.97 -10.34
C SER A 32 5.04 7.68 -11.55
N ASP A 33 5.21 8.47 -12.62
CA ASP A 33 4.37 8.35 -13.82
C ASP A 33 4.52 6.99 -14.52
N ASP A 34 5.68 6.36 -14.36
CA ASP A 34 6.04 5.12 -15.04
C ASP A 34 5.93 3.89 -14.14
N ILE A 35 5.03 3.94 -13.16
CA ILE A 35 4.90 2.84 -12.20
C ILE A 35 4.57 1.52 -12.88
N LEU A 36 5.10 0.45 -12.29
CA LEU A 36 4.70 -0.92 -12.58
C LEU A 36 4.26 -1.54 -11.26
N ILE A 37 3.00 -1.95 -11.20
CA ILE A 37 2.38 -2.51 -10.00
C ILE A 37 2.05 -3.98 -10.25
N PHE A 38 2.53 -4.83 -9.34
CA PHE A 38 2.06 -6.23 -9.26
C PHE A 38 1.11 -6.27 -8.05
N ASP A 39 -0.16 -6.02 -8.33
CA ASP A 39 -1.18 -6.04 -7.28
C ASP A 39 -1.66 -7.47 -7.06
N MET A 40 -2.16 -7.75 -5.85
CA MET A 40 -2.67 -9.08 -5.54
C MET A 40 -4.04 -9.37 -6.14
N TRP A 41 -4.70 -8.36 -6.70
CA TRP A 41 -6.07 -8.45 -7.20
C TRP A 41 -6.12 -8.37 -8.73
N ASN A 42 -6.96 -9.19 -9.32
CA ASN A 42 -7.48 -9.10 -10.71
C ASN A 42 -6.46 -9.26 -11.83
N ASP A 43 -5.45 -8.39 -11.92
CA ASP A 43 -4.56 -8.33 -13.07
C ASP A 43 -3.16 -8.81 -12.72
N TRP A 44 -2.42 -9.31 -13.72
CA TRP A 44 -1.03 -9.70 -13.52
C TRP A 44 -0.15 -8.48 -13.24
N TYR A 45 -0.47 -7.35 -13.87
CA TYR A 45 0.25 -6.09 -13.64
C TYR A 45 -0.60 -4.91 -14.09
N LEU A 46 -0.30 -3.74 -13.52
CA LEU A 46 -0.82 -2.46 -13.96
C LEU A 46 0.38 -1.57 -14.25
N GLN A 47 0.36 -0.88 -15.37
CA GLN A 47 1.47 0.00 -15.75
C GLN A 47 0.96 1.41 -16.00
N GLY A 48 1.66 2.40 -15.41
CA GLY A 48 1.31 3.81 -15.50
C GLY A 48 0.28 4.23 -14.48
N LEU A 49 0.13 5.54 -14.31
CA LEU A 49 -0.76 6.09 -13.28
C LEU A 49 -2.24 5.89 -13.60
N GLN A 50 -2.62 5.88 -14.87
CA GLN A 50 -4.06 5.87 -15.19
C GLN A 50 -4.77 4.60 -14.73
N PRO A 51 -4.28 3.37 -15.00
CA PRO A 51 -4.92 2.18 -14.46
C PRO A 51 -4.91 2.14 -12.94
N TRP A 52 -3.85 2.64 -12.32
CA TRP A 52 -3.75 2.69 -10.86
C TRP A 52 -4.75 3.68 -10.27
N ARG A 53 -4.96 4.82 -10.95
CA ARG A 53 -5.98 5.80 -10.58
C ARG A 53 -7.37 5.16 -10.63
N GLU A 54 -7.69 4.47 -11.70
CA GLU A 54 -8.98 3.82 -11.87
C GLU A 54 -9.24 2.80 -10.75
N MET A 55 -8.23 2.03 -10.39
CA MET A 55 -8.32 1.10 -9.26
C MET A 55 -8.66 1.84 -7.97
N ALA A 56 -7.94 2.92 -7.68
CA ALA A 56 -8.15 3.68 -6.45
C ALA A 56 -9.54 4.34 -6.42
N GLU A 57 -9.97 4.92 -7.53
CA GLU A 57 -11.29 5.53 -7.63
C GLU A 57 -12.40 4.51 -7.36
N ASN A 58 -12.30 3.35 -7.98
CA ASN A 58 -13.30 2.28 -7.81
C ASN A 58 -13.31 1.75 -6.38
N TRP A 59 -12.12 1.53 -5.81
CA TRP A 59 -12.00 1.03 -4.44
C TRP A 59 -12.62 2.02 -3.44
N PHE A 60 -12.20 3.28 -3.51
CA PHE A 60 -12.68 4.30 -2.57
C PHE A 60 -14.19 4.54 -2.72
N ALA A 61 -14.70 4.52 -3.94
CA ALA A 61 -16.14 4.65 -4.17
C ALA A 61 -16.93 3.49 -3.58
N SER A 62 -16.37 2.29 -3.60
CA SER A 62 -17.04 1.09 -3.08
C SER A 62 -17.19 1.10 -1.56
N LEU A 63 -16.42 1.93 -0.87
CA LEU A 63 -16.44 1.97 0.60
C LEU A 63 -17.63 2.73 1.17
N ASN A 64 -18.22 3.63 0.38
CA ASN A 64 -19.34 4.48 0.84
C ASN A 64 -18.95 5.23 2.12
N SER A 65 -19.63 4.97 3.25
CA SER A 65 -19.32 5.60 4.53
C SER A 65 -18.20 4.92 5.31
N GLU A 66 -17.74 3.77 4.86
CA GLU A 66 -16.64 3.05 5.51
C GLU A 66 -15.31 3.74 5.24
N LYS A 67 -14.40 3.59 6.18
CA LYS A 67 -13.00 4.02 6.02
C LYS A 67 -12.09 2.84 6.24
N VAL A 68 -10.88 2.91 5.68
CA VAL A 68 -9.90 1.85 5.86
C VAL A 68 -8.71 2.39 6.63
N VAL A 69 -8.40 1.72 7.74
CA VAL A 69 -7.22 1.99 8.56
C VAL A 69 -6.13 1.03 8.14
N VAL A 70 -5.01 1.57 7.67
CA VAL A 70 -3.85 0.76 7.27
C VAL A 70 -2.78 0.87 8.34
N THR A 71 -2.33 -0.27 8.86
CA THR A 71 -1.20 -0.33 9.79
C THR A 71 -0.14 -1.25 9.22
N ALA A 72 1.12 -0.99 9.59
CA ALA A 72 2.25 -1.76 9.07
C ALA A 72 3.02 -2.41 10.21
N SER A 73 3.52 -3.62 9.96
CA SER A 73 4.39 -4.35 10.86
C SER A 73 5.50 -5.03 10.06
N GLU A 74 6.51 -5.55 10.76
CA GLU A 74 7.68 -6.21 10.13
C GLU A 74 8.33 -5.29 9.07
N ILE A 75 8.47 -4.01 9.42
CA ILE A 75 8.94 -2.98 8.49
C ILE A 75 10.45 -3.04 8.38
N GLN A 76 10.97 -3.15 7.14
CA GLN A 76 12.39 -3.05 6.87
C GLN A 76 12.61 -2.21 5.63
N SER A 77 13.73 -1.52 5.58
CA SER A 77 14.09 -0.74 4.39
C SER A 77 15.60 -0.63 4.26
N HIS A 78 16.04 -0.43 3.03
CA HIS A 78 17.46 -0.25 2.68
C HIS A 78 17.56 0.96 1.77
N GLN A 79 18.37 1.93 2.13
CA GLN A 79 18.55 3.15 1.35
C GLN A 79 19.90 3.14 0.65
N PHE A 80 19.88 3.42 -0.65
CA PHE A 80 21.06 3.53 -1.50
C PHE A 80 20.95 4.87 -2.23
N GLU A 81 21.78 5.84 -1.95
CA GLU A 81 21.76 7.15 -2.61
C GLU A 81 20.33 7.62 -2.99
N ASP A 82 19.93 7.35 -4.25
CA ASP A 82 18.66 7.81 -4.79
C ASP A 82 17.57 6.73 -4.81
N PHE A 83 17.83 5.59 -4.19
CA PHE A 83 16.90 4.45 -4.17
C PHE A 83 16.62 3.98 -2.76
N VAL A 84 15.37 3.57 -2.54
CA VAL A 84 14.98 2.86 -1.31
C VAL A 84 14.23 1.61 -1.71
N VAL A 85 14.61 0.50 -1.07
CA VAL A 85 13.86 -0.76 -1.14
C VAL A 85 13.26 -0.98 0.23
N GLY A 86 11.94 -1.09 0.30
CA GLY A 86 11.26 -1.31 1.57
C GLY A 86 10.23 -2.42 1.47
N TYR A 87 9.98 -3.09 2.58
CA TYR A 87 8.94 -4.13 2.63
C TYR A 87 8.34 -4.20 4.02
N ALA A 88 7.09 -4.66 4.07
CA ALA A 88 6.33 -4.70 5.31
C ALA A 88 5.14 -5.66 5.18
N ILE A 89 4.54 -5.99 6.31
CA ILE A 89 3.22 -6.59 6.36
C ILE A 89 2.24 -5.44 6.60
N LEU A 90 1.20 -5.35 5.79
CA LEU A 90 0.16 -4.36 5.96
C LEU A 90 -1.13 -5.03 6.45
N ARG A 91 -1.86 -4.30 7.30
CA ARG A 91 -3.18 -4.70 7.75
C ARG A 91 -4.16 -3.62 7.32
N PHE A 92 -5.16 -4.01 6.58
CA PHE A 92 -6.21 -3.12 6.08
C PHE A 92 -7.49 -3.44 6.84
N ALA A 93 -7.96 -2.52 7.68
CA ALA A 93 -9.16 -2.73 8.49
C ALA A 93 -10.23 -1.73 8.07
N ALA A 94 -11.38 -2.24 7.63
CA ALA A 94 -12.53 -1.40 7.32
C ALA A 94 -13.29 -1.09 8.62
N ILE A 95 -13.59 0.19 8.83
CA ILE A 95 -14.33 0.64 10.00
C ILE A 95 -15.60 1.37 9.55
N ASP A 96 -16.63 1.33 10.41
CA ASP A 96 -17.87 2.06 10.17
C ASP A 96 -17.76 3.52 10.67
N ALA A 97 -18.84 4.27 10.56
CA ALA A 97 -18.89 5.67 10.96
C ALA A 97 -18.64 5.88 12.47
N GLU A 98 -18.89 4.87 13.29
CA GLU A 98 -18.65 4.91 14.73
C GLU A 98 -17.27 4.39 15.12
N GLY A 99 -16.46 3.97 14.14
CA GLY A 99 -15.12 3.46 14.38
C GLY A 99 -15.04 1.97 14.70
N HIS A 100 -16.12 1.22 14.54
CA HIS A 100 -16.11 -0.22 14.76
C HIS A 100 -15.47 -0.94 13.59
N GLU A 101 -14.57 -1.88 13.87
CA GLU A 101 -13.94 -2.68 12.82
C GLU A 101 -14.93 -3.70 12.28
N LEU A 102 -15.12 -3.68 10.97
CA LEU A 102 -16.06 -4.57 10.28
C LEU A 102 -15.39 -5.82 9.72
N ARG A 103 -14.18 -5.67 9.21
CA ARG A 103 -13.40 -6.75 8.62
C ARG A 103 -11.98 -6.25 8.42
N TYR A 104 -11.05 -7.18 8.21
CA TYR A 104 -9.67 -6.81 7.89
C TYR A 104 -9.02 -7.86 7.00
N LEU A 105 -7.94 -7.46 6.35
CA LEU A 105 -7.06 -8.40 5.68
C LEU A 105 -5.61 -7.96 5.84
N ASN A 106 -4.72 -8.93 5.68
CA ASN A 106 -3.27 -8.68 5.65
C ASN A 106 -2.75 -8.95 4.26
N ASN A 107 -1.70 -8.22 3.88
CA ASN A 107 -0.91 -8.57 2.72
C ASN A 107 0.57 -8.30 2.99
N ARG A 108 1.40 -8.76 2.08
CA ARG A 108 2.82 -8.44 2.09
C ARG A 108 3.05 -7.42 0.99
N VAL A 109 3.86 -6.40 1.27
CA VAL A 109 4.19 -5.38 0.28
C VAL A 109 5.69 -5.19 0.19
N SER A 110 6.19 -5.08 -1.04
CA SER A 110 7.54 -4.62 -1.34
C SER A 110 7.40 -3.36 -2.18
N ILE A 111 8.12 -2.31 -1.80
CA ILE A 111 8.03 -1.00 -2.44
C ILE A 111 9.43 -0.55 -2.80
N ASN A 112 9.60 -0.18 -4.07
CA ASN A 112 10.84 0.39 -4.57
C ASN A 112 10.60 1.86 -4.89
N MET A 113 11.43 2.73 -4.33
CA MET A 113 11.31 4.17 -4.45
C MET A 113 12.57 4.76 -5.04
N ARG A 114 12.42 5.86 -5.77
CA ARG A 114 13.56 6.64 -6.22
C ARG A 114 13.32 8.12 -5.95
N GLN A 115 14.40 8.85 -5.78
CA GLN A 115 14.33 10.29 -5.60
C GLN A 115 14.47 10.96 -6.97
N ALA A 116 13.52 11.83 -7.29
CA ALA A 116 13.52 12.61 -8.51
C ALA A 116 13.11 14.03 -8.15
N ASP A 117 13.92 15.02 -8.52
CA ASP A 117 13.65 16.43 -8.26
C ASP A 117 13.39 16.72 -6.77
N GLY A 118 14.14 16.05 -5.89
CA GLY A 118 14.02 16.20 -4.45
C GLY A 118 12.86 15.47 -3.80
N ASN A 119 12.07 14.72 -4.58
CA ASN A 119 10.90 14.00 -4.08
C ASN A 119 11.08 12.49 -4.23
N TRP A 120 10.71 11.77 -3.19
CA TRP A 120 10.68 10.32 -3.23
C TRP A 120 9.38 9.85 -3.85
N LYS A 121 9.46 8.97 -4.87
CA LYS A 121 8.30 8.41 -5.55
C LYS A 121 8.44 6.90 -5.66
N ILE A 122 7.32 6.20 -5.54
CA ILE A 122 7.26 4.76 -5.75
C ILE A 122 7.28 4.51 -7.25
N PHE A 123 8.22 3.70 -7.74
CA PHE A 123 8.25 3.30 -9.15
C PHE A 123 7.87 1.84 -9.36
N HIS A 124 7.88 1.04 -8.30
CA HIS A 124 7.41 -0.35 -8.36
C HIS A 124 6.84 -0.75 -7.00
N GLN A 125 5.75 -1.46 -7.02
CA GLN A 125 5.13 -2.00 -5.81
C GLN A 125 4.61 -3.40 -6.12
N HIS A 126 4.83 -4.33 -5.20
CA HIS A 126 4.36 -5.70 -5.32
C HIS A 126 3.67 -6.08 -4.02
N SER A 127 2.39 -6.40 -4.11
CA SER A 127 1.65 -6.89 -2.96
C SER A 127 1.17 -8.32 -3.22
N SER A 128 1.10 -9.11 -2.16
CA SER A 128 0.74 -10.52 -2.26
C SER A 128 0.19 -11.02 -0.93
N ALA A 129 -0.48 -12.15 -0.99
CA ALA A 129 -0.84 -12.92 0.18
C ALA A 129 -0.50 -14.39 -0.11
N PRO A 130 -0.15 -15.17 0.93
CA PRO A 130 0.21 -16.57 0.70
C PRO A 130 -1.00 -17.38 0.25
N ILE A 131 -0.73 -18.44 -0.48
CA ILE A 131 -1.73 -19.44 -0.85
C ILE A 131 -1.52 -20.64 0.05
N ASP A 132 -2.59 -21.10 0.71
CA ASP A 132 -2.54 -22.32 1.49
C ASP A 132 -2.29 -23.50 0.54
N GLY A 133 -1.20 -24.24 0.77
CA GLY A 133 -0.78 -25.33 -0.11
C GLY A 133 -1.73 -26.51 -0.17
N LYS A 134 -2.63 -26.64 0.81
CA LYS A 134 -3.63 -27.73 0.83
C LYS A 134 -4.94 -27.32 0.19
N SER A 135 -5.50 -26.18 0.60
CA SER A 135 -6.80 -25.71 0.10
C SER A 135 -6.70 -24.99 -1.22
N ILE A 136 -5.50 -24.49 -1.59
CA ILE A 136 -5.24 -23.65 -2.75
C ILE A 136 -6.05 -22.34 -2.65
N GLN A 137 -6.32 -21.88 -1.44
CA GLN A 137 -7.02 -20.62 -1.18
C GLN A 137 -6.06 -19.59 -0.63
N VAL A 138 -6.35 -18.33 -0.89
CA VAL A 138 -5.55 -17.20 -0.40
C VAL A 138 -5.74 -17.07 1.11
N MET A 139 -4.64 -16.84 1.81
CA MET A 139 -4.65 -16.59 3.26
C MET A 139 -4.64 -15.09 3.50
N PHE A 140 -5.79 -14.53 3.87
CA PHE A 140 -5.93 -13.08 4.08
C PHE A 140 -5.65 -12.65 5.51
N HIS A 141 -5.60 -13.57 6.47
CA HIS A 141 -5.47 -13.25 7.88
C HIS A 141 -4.22 -13.88 8.46
N MET A 142 -3.24 -13.05 8.79
CA MET A 142 -1.97 -13.51 9.35
C MET A 142 -2.16 -14.15 10.72
N ASP A 143 -3.19 -13.71 11.47
CA ASP A 143 -3.46 -14.20 12.82
C ASP A 143 -4.06 -15.61 12.86
N ASP A 144 -4.49 -16.12 11.70
CA ASP A 144 -5.11 -17.45 11.60
C ASP A 144 -4.10 -18.58 11.45
N VAL A 145 -2.81 -18.29 11.58
CA VAL A 145 -1.73 -19.26 11.43
C VAL A 145 -1.44 -19.95 12.74
#